data_5a04249aae61754f27699bab229f5bc2
#
_entry.id   5a04249aae61754f27699bab229f5bc2
#
_cell.length_a   1.000
_cell.length_b   1.000
_cell.length_c   1.000
_cell.angle_alpha   90.00
_cell.angle_beta   90.00
_cell.angle_gamma   90.00
#
_symmetry.space_group_name_H-M   'P 1'
#
loop_
_entity.id
_entity.type
_entity.pdbx_description
1 polymer ?
#
loop_
_entity_poly.entity_id
_entity_poly.type
_entity_poly.pdbx_seq_one_letter_code
_entity_poly.pdbx_strand_id
1 'polypeptide(L)'
;GTTEVNNIVKEIYNKFGINVGVSNSRFECFIPGDVLYRMNTDSALKNKVYAMLADYSSSEFQTTMQTLNPPVKKCTLIFDENGDVVATLEPDVEKESVGSSKEKSVSAILENNSYNGIISDVSYDVTPNFELQSVLLAPTLKRKTSE
;
A
#
# COMPACT_ATOMS: atom_id res chain seq x y z
N GLY A 1 -4.33 -25.65 -2.68
CA GLY A 1 -5.06 -25.81 -1.45
C GLY A 1 -4.55 -24.96 -0.34
N THR A 2 -4.96 -25.31 0.84
CA THR A 2 -4.63 -24.52 2.02
C THR A 2 -3.13 -24.48 2.30
N THR A 3 -2.44 -25.56 2.03
CA THR A 3 -0.99 -25.61 2.27
C THR A 3 -0.26 -24.61 1.42
N GLU A 4 -0.61 -24.51 0.14
CA GLU A 4 0.03 -23.57 -0.76
C GLU A 4 -0.23 -22.13 -0.34
N VAL A 5 -1.45 -21.83 0.07
CA VAL A 5 -1.79 -20.49 0.54
C VAL A 5 -0.99 -20.18 1.81
N ASN A 6 -0.94 -21.11 2.74
CA ASN A 6 -0.21 -20.88 3.99
C ASN A 6 1.28 -20.69 3.75
N ASN A 7 1.84 -21.41 2.80
CA ASN A 7 3.26 -21.26 2.50
C ASN A 7 3.57 -19.87 1.95
N ILE A 8 2.71 -19.34 1.10
CA ILE A 8 2.89 -17.99 0.58
C ILE A 8 2.72 -16.95 1.70
N VAL A 9 1.73 -17.15 2.57
CA VAL A 9 1.52 -16.22 3.68
C VAL A 9 2.74 -16.18 4.59
N LYS A 10 3.32 -17.33 4.88
CA LYS A 10 4.52 -17.41 5.70
C LYS A 10 5.72 -16.75 5.01
N GLU A 11 5.86 -16.97 3.73
CA GLU A 11 6.94 -16.36 2.97
C GLU A 11 6.83 -14.85 2.99
N ILE A 12 5.62 -14.32 2.82
CA ILE A 12 5.39 -12.90 2.87
C ILE A 12 5.77 -12.33 4.24
N TYR A 13 5.40 -13.02 5.30
CA TYR A 13 5.76 -12.56 6.63
C TYR A 13 7.27 -12.56 6.83
N ASN A 14 7.92 -13.62 6.40
CA ASN A 14 9.36 -13.73 6.59
C ASN A 14 10.12 -12.70 5.76
N LYS A 15 9.60 -12.38 4.60
CA LYS A 15 10.32 -11.49 3.69
C LYS A 15 10.01 -10.02 3.94
N PHE A 16 8.78 -9.70 4.28
CA PHE A 16 8.32 -8.30 4.38
C PHE A 16 7.83 -7.92 5.77
N GLY A 17 7.68 -8.87 6.67
CA GLY A 17 7.10 -8.58 7.98
C GLY A 17 5.61 -8.30 7.95
N ILE A 18 4.93 -8.72 6.89
CA ILE A 18 3.51 -8.42 6.70
C ILE A 18 2.68 -9.66 7.00
N ASN A 19 1.69 -9.51 7.86
CA ASN A 19 0.74 -10.57 8.18
C ASN A 19 -0.50 -10.43 7.31
N VAL A 20 -0.57 -11.22 6.25
CA VAL A 20 -1.70 -11.15 5.32
C VAL A 20 -2.96 -11.68 5.99
N GLY A 21 -4.05 -10.92 5.87
CA GLY A 21 -5.35 -11.36 6.36
C GLY A 21 -5.57 -11.20 7.84
N VAL A 22 -4.67 -10.52 8.54
CA VAL A 22 -4.78 -10.33 9.98
C VAL A 22 -5.11 -8.87 10.27
N SER A 23 -6.14 -8.64 11.06
CA SER A 23 -6.51 -7.29 11.45
C SER A 23 -5.44 -6.66 12.34
N ASN A 24 -5.15 -5.40 12.09
CA ASN A 24 -4.12 -4.70 12.82
C ASN A 24 -4.49 -3.23 12.88
N SER A 25 -4.10 -2.55 13.94
CA SER A 25 -4.48 -1.16 14.12
C SER A 25 -3.65 -0.18 13.30
N ARG A 26 -2.53 -0.62 12.73
CA ARG A 26 -1.63 0.28 12.03
C ARG A 26 -1.41 -0.10 10.58
N PHE A 27 -1.40 -1.37 10.28
CA PHE A 27 -1.12 -1.84 8.94
C PHE A 27 -1.84 -3.14 8.68
N GLU A 28 -2.65 -3.18 7.64
CA GLU A 28 -3.37 -4.39 7.26
C GLU A 28 -3.14 -4.66 5.79
N CYS A 29 -3.09 -5.93 5.44
CA CYS A 29 -2.90 -6.34 4.05
C CYS A 29 -3.81 -7.52 3.76
N PHE A 30 -4.63 -7.38 2.73
CA PHE A 30 -5.57 -8.42 2.33
C PHE A 30 -5.29 -8.80 0.89
N ILE A 31 -5.06 -10.09 0.67
CA ILE A 31 -4.84 -10.66 -0.66
C ILE A 31 -5.82 -11.79 -0.83
N PRO A 32 -6.59 -11.84 -1.93
CA PRO A 32 -7.54 -12.93 -2.12
C PRO A 32 -6.86 -14.29 -2.06
N GLY A 33 -7.55 -15.27 -1.48
CA GLY A 33 -6.98 -16.59 -1.31
C GLY A 33 -6.58 -17.24 -2.62
N ASP A 34 -7.37 -17.04 -3.67
CA ASP A 34 -7.04 -17.61 -4.97
C ASP A 34 -5.82 -16.94 -5.60
N VAL A 35 -5.60 -15.67 -5.31
CA VAL A 35 -4.39 -14.98 -5.76
C VAL A 35 -3.18 -15.59 -5.05
N LEU A 36 -3.28 -15.75 -3.73
CA LEU A 36 -2.21 -16.39 -2.97
C LEU A 36 -1.90 -17.78 -3.50
N TYR A 37 -2.95 -18.53 -3.82
CA TYR A 37 -2.77 -19.87 -4.36
C TYR A 37 -2.05 -19.83 -5.72
N ARG A 38 -2.50 -18.95 -6.62
CA ARG A 38 -1.92 -18.85 -7.96
C ARG A 38 -0.47 -18.36 -7.93
N MET A 39 -0.08 -17.62 -6.90
CA MET A 39 1.29 -17.14 -6.80
C MET A 39 2.31 -18.28 -6.68
N ASN A 40 1.87 -19.47 -6.33
CA ASN A 40 2.76 -20.61 -6.27
C ASN A 40 3.27 -21.04 -7.64
N THR A 41 2.47 -20.85 -8.68
CA THR A 41 2.83 -21.31 -10.01
C THR A 41 2.89 -20.20 -11.04
N ASP A 42 2.39 -19.03 -10.71
CA ASP A 42 2.40 -17.87 -11.60
C ASP A 42 3.45 -16.88 -11.11
N SER A 43 4.65 -17.00 -11.63
CA SER A 43 5.75 -16.15 -11.14
C SER A 43 5.56 -14.69 -11.49
N ALA A 44 4.89 -14.40 -12.60
CA ALA A 44 4.63 -13.01 -12.97
C ALA A 44 3.68 -12.36 -11.95
N LEU A 45 2.63 -13.08 -11.55
CA LEU A 45 1.71 -12.60 -10.54
C LEU A 45 2.42 -12.45 -9.20
N LYS A 46 3.22 -13.44 -8.82
CA LYS A 46 3.97 -13.38 -7.58
C LYS A 46 4.90 -12.17 -7.55
N ASN A 47 5.64 -11.96 -8.62
CA ASN A 47 6.56 -10.83 -8.69
C ASN A 47 5.83 -9.50 -8.62
N LYS A 48 4.67 -9.42 -9.25
CA LYS A 48 3.85 -8.22 -9.23
C LYS A 48 3.41 -7.88 -7.81
N VAL A 49 2.86 -8.87 -7.11
CA VAL A 49 2.39 -8.68 -5.74
C VAL A 49 3.57 -8.36 -4.82
N TYR A 50 4.67 -9.11 -4.96
CA TYR A 50 5.83 -8.91 -4.10
C TYR A 50 6.45 -7.53 -4.29
N ALA A 51 6.44 -7.00 -5.50
CA ALA A 51 6.96 -5.66 -5.74
C ALA A 51 6.17 -4.62 -4.96
N MET A 52 4.83 -4.81 -4.90
CA MET A 52 3.99 -3.90 -4.13
C MET A 52 4.26 -4.04 -2.64
N LEU A 53 4.37 -5.27 -2.16
CA LEU A 53 4.64 -5.51 -0.75
C LEU A 53 5.99 -4.93 -0.35
N ALA A 54 6.98 -5.04 -1.22
CA ALA A 54 8.29 -4.45 -0.95
C ALA A 54 8.20 -2.94 -0.81
N ASP A 55 7.46 -2.28 -1.70
CA ASP A 55 7.32 -0.83 -1.65
C ASP A 55 6.63 -0.38 -0.37
N TYR A 56 5.54 -1.04 0.01
CA TYR A 56 4.76 -0.61 1.16
C TYR A 56 5.37 -1.04 2.48
N SER A 57 6.32 -1.96 2.47
CA SER A 57 7.04 -2.35 3.69
C SER A 57 8.39 -1.68 3.80
N SER A 58 8.76 -0.85 2.84
CA SER A 58 10.08 -0.21 2.85
C SER A 58 10.19 0.81 3.98
N SER A 59 11.42 1.03 4.43
CA SER A 59 11.65 2.04 5.45
C SER A 59 11.33 3.43 4.93
N GLU A 60 11.51 3.66 3.65
CA GLU A 60 11.18 4.94 3.05
C GLU A 60 9.69 5.22 3.14
N PHE A 61 8.86 4.23 2.82
CA PHE A 61 7.42 4.41 2.93
C PHE A 61 7.01 4.63 4.38
N GLN A 62 7.58 3.85 5.30
CA GLN A 62 7.25 3.98 6.72
C GLN A 62 7.63 5.37 7.23
N THR A 63 8.79 5.86 6.86
CA THR A 63 9.22 7.19 7.25
C THR A 63 8.30 8.25 6.69
N THR A 64 7.91 8.13 5.44
CA THR A 64 7.01 9.08 4.82
C THR A 64 5.67 9.13 5.55
N MET A 65 5.15 7.98 5.91
CA MET A 65 3.87 7.94 6.64
C MET A 65 3.97 8.69 7.97
N GLN A 66 5.11 8.64 8.61
CA GLN A 66 5.29 9.31 9.89
C GLN A 66 5.52 10.82 9.74
N THR A 67 6.01 11.25 8.59
CA THR A 67 6.36 12.67 8.41
C THR A 67 5.25 13.49 7.76
N LEU A 68 4.18 12.85 7.35
CA LEU A 68 3.03 13.58 6.82
C LEU A 68 2.35 14.38 7.94
N ASN A 69 1.58 15.36 7.55
CA ASN A 69 0.85 16.18 8.51
C ASN A 69 -0.63 16.21 8.14
N PRO A 70 -1.47 15.45 8.84
CA PRO A 70 -1.12 14.62 10.00
C PRO A 70 -0.41 13.35 9.55
N PRO A 71 0.29 12.68 10.45
CA PRO A 71 0.89 11.41 10.11
C PRO A 71 -0.20 10.37 9.85
N VAL A 72 0.19 9.30 9.22
CA VAL A 72 -0.74 8.23 8.92
C VAL A 72 -0.92 7.37 10.16
N LYS A 73 -2.18 7.17 10.55
CA LYS A 73 -2.51 6.32 11.67
C LYS A 73 -2.58 4.86 11.26
N LYS A 74 -3.14 4.60 10.07
CA LYS A 74 -3.31 3.23 9.61
C LYS A 74 -3.24 3.18 8.09
N CYS A 75 -2.57 2.16 7.60
CA CYS A 75 -2.50 1.88 6.18
C CYS A 75 -3.13 0.53 5.92
N THR A 76 -4.04 0.45 4.97
CA THR A 76 -4.69 -0.80 4.58
C THR A 76 -4.42 -1.05 3.10
N LEU A 77 -3.87 -2.22 2.80
CA LEU A 77 -3.62 -2.63 1.43
C LEU A 77 -4.64 -3.70 1.06
N ILE A 78 -5.33 -3.51 -0.04
CA ILE A 78 -6.28 -4.49 -0.52
C ILE A 78 -5.92 -4.83 -1.96
N PHE A 79 -5.55 -6.09 -2.18
CA PHE A 79 -5.22 -6.58 -3.51
C PHE A 79 -6.46 -7.15 -4.18
N ASP A 80 -6.52 -7.04 -5.49
CA ASP A 80 -7.62 -7.62 -6.25
C ASP A 80 -7.13 -8.88 -6.97
N GLU A 81 -8.02 -9.45 -7.79
CA GLU A 81 -7.75 -10.71 -8.48
C GLU A 81 -6.62 -10.61 -9.49
N ASN A 82 -6.30 -9.43 -9.92
CA ASN A 82 -5.22 -9.21 -10.88
C ASN A 82 -3.89 -8.89 -10.23
N GLY A 83 -3.86 -8.85 -8.89
CA GLY A 83 -2.65 -8.48 -8.19
C GLY A 83 -2.42 -6.99 -8.12
N ASP A 84 -3.40 -6.19 -8.48
CA ASP A 84 -3.34 -4.75 -8.29
C ASP A 84 -3.74 -4.42 -6.87
N VAL A 85 -3.23 -3.30 -6.34
CA VAL A 85 -3.46 -2.96 -4.94
C VAL A 85 -4.03 -1.56 -4.80
N VAL A 86 -4.95 -1.43 -3.85
CA VAL A 86 -5.46 -0.13 -3.42
C VAL A 86 -4.93 0.08 -2.01
N ALA A 87 -4.29 1.21 -1.79
CA ALA A 87 -3.80 1.58 -0.47
C ALA A 87 -4.69 2.67 0.09
N THR A 88 -5.19 2.45 1.28
CA THR A 88 -6.01 3.43 1.99
C THR A 88 -5.22 3.90 3.20
N LEU A 89 -5.08 5.21 3.35
CA LEU A 89 -4.34 5.79 4.46
C LEU A 89 -5.31 6.55 5.34
N GLU A 90 -5.30 6.22 6.62
CA GLU A 90 -6.15 6.88 7.60
C GLU A 90 -5.27 7.87 8.37
N PRO A 91 -5.63 9.16 8.38
CA PRO A 91 -4.79 10.14 9.07
C PRO A 91 -5.01 10.13 10.58
N ASP A 92 -3.95 10.42 11.31
CA ASP A 92 -4.03 10.57 12.76
C ASP A 92 -4.29 12.05 13.04
N VAL A 93 -5.56 12.41 13.03
CA VAL A 93 -5.94 13.82 13.14
C VAL A 93 -5.60 14.43 14.48
N GLU A 94 -5.39 13.61 15.50
CA GLU A 94 -5.02 14.12 16.81
C GLU A 94 -3.59 14.60 16.86
N LYS A 95 -2.78 14.22 15.86
CA LYS A 95 -1.38 14.62 15.79
C LYS A 95 -1.14 15.62 14.69
N GLU A 96 -2.20 16.21 14.17
CA GLU A 96 -2.05 17.18 13.11
C GLU A 96 -1.47 18.47 13.67
N SER A 97 -0.50 19.04 12.93
CA SER A 97 0.12 20.29 13.35
C SER A 97 -0.81 21.45 13.06
N VAL A 98 -0.85 22.37 14.01
CA VAL A 98 -1.69 23.55 13.85
C VAL A 98 -1.07 24.47 12.80
N GLY A 99 -1.91 24.94 11.91
CA GLY A 99 -1.48 25.92 10.94
C GLY A 99 -0.81 25.36 9.71
N SER A 100 -0.68 24.07 9.60
CA SER A 100 -0.07 23.47 8.43
C SER A 100 -1.11 23.11 7.40
N SER A 101 -0.71 23.11 6.16
CA SER A 101 -1.55 22.68 5.07
C SER A 101 -1.33 21.18 4.87
N LYS A 102 -2.33 20.40 5.17
CA LYS A 102 -2.24 18.95 5.00
C LYS A 102 -2.02 18.58 3.54
N GLU A 103 -2.77 19.20 2.69
CA GLU A 103 -2.70 18.87 1.28
C GLU A 103 -1.33 19.09 0.74
N LYS A 104 -0.74 20.21 1.10
CA LYS A 104 0.58 20.52 0.60
C LYS A 104 1.60 19.51 1.09
N SER A 105 1.53 19.14 2.35
CA SER A 105 2.48 18.19 2.91
C SER A 105 2.38 16.84 2.20
N VAL A 106 1.18 16.35 2.04
CA VAL A 106 0.99 15.03 1.43
C VAL A 106 1.46 15.03 0.00
N SER A 107 1.00 15.99 -0.80
CA SER A 107 1.36 16.03 -2.20
C SER A 107 2.85 16.16 -2.41
N ALA A 108 3.47 17.07 -1.68
CA ALA A 108 4.90 17.31 -1.87
C ALA A 108 5.73 16.08 -1.51
N ILE A 109 5.40 15.44 -0.39
CA ILE A 109 6.18 14.30 0.04
C ILE A 109 6.00 13.11 -0.88
N LEU A 110 4.76 12.85 -1.28
CA LEU A 110 4.50 11.70 -2.13
C LEU A 110 5.09 11.88 -3.53
N GLU A 111 5.06 13.09 -4.05
CA GLU A 111 5.70 13.35 -5.33
C GLU A 111 7.19 13.13 -5.25
N ASN A 112 7.80 13.64 -4.20
CA ASN A 112 9.24 13.53 -4.04
C ASN A 112 9.71 12.11 -3.84
N ASN A 113 8.89 11.28 -3.25
CA ASN A 113 9.27 9.90 -2.97
C ASN A 113 8.83 8.93 -4.05
N SER A 114 8.09 9.41 -5.04
CA SER A 114 7.76 8.60 -6.21
C SER A 114 7.07 7.29 -5.87
N TYR A 115 6.12 7.34 -4.95
CA TYR A 115 5.42 6.13 -4.59
C TYR A 115 4.54 5.64 -5.73
N ASN A 116 4.54 4.35 -5.93
CA ASN A 116 3.72 3.74 -6.92
C ASN A 116 2.35 3.39 -6.43
N GLY A 117 2.03 3.69 -5.22
CA GLY A 117 0.76 3.38 -4.63
C GLY A 117 -0.26 4.45 -4.92
N ILE A 118 -1.51 4.08 -4.75
CA ILE A 118 -2.61 5.01 -4.92
C ILE A 118 -3.20 5.27 -3.56
N ILE A 119 -3.24 6.53 -3.19
CA ILE A 119 -3.72 6.94 -1.88
C ILE A 119 -5.19 7.34 -2.02
N SER A 120 -6.05 6.67 -1.28
CA SER A 120 -7.48 6.88 -1.42
C SER A 120 -8.12 7.58 -0.25
N ASP A 121 -7.35 8.01 0.73
CA ASP A 121 -7.91 8.66 1.90
C ASP A 121 -8.33 10.07 1.56
N VAL A 122 -9.58 10.39 1.79
CA VAL A 122 -10.11 11.70 1.41
C VAL A 122 -9.63 12.83 2.28
N SER A 123 -9.03 12.51 3.42
CA SER A 123 -8.49 13.54 4.31
C SER A 123 -7.21 14.13 3.78
N TYR A 124 -6.57 13.48 2.83
CA TYR A 124 -5.38 14.00 2.18
C TYR A 124 -5.73 14.38 0.76
N ASP A 125 -5.40 15.60 0.40
CA ASP A 125 -5.61 16.03 -0.97
C ASP A 125 -4.38 15.63 -1.77
N VAL A 126 -4.35 14.37 -2.17
CA VAL A 126 -3.19 13.80 -2.81
C VAL A 126 -3.29 13.93 -4.30
N THR A 127 -2.27 14.49 -4.90
CA THR A 127 -2.16 14.49 -6.35
C THR A 127 -1.43 13.21 -6.71
N PRO A 128 -2.04 12.37 -7.49
CA PRO A 128 -1.43 11.07 -7.76
C PRO A 128 -0.34 11.20 -8.80
N ASN A 129 0.75 11.72 -8.39
CA ASN A 129 1.90 11.88 -9.24
C ASN A 129 2.94 10.85 -8.85
N PHE A 130 2.60 9.61 -9.04
CA PHE A 130 3.52 8.54 -8.75
C PHE A 130 4.30 8.26 -10.01
N GLU A 131 5.61 8.22 -9.86
CA GLU A 131 6.45 8.05 -10.97
C GLU A 131 6.32 6.76 -11.65
N LEU A 132 6.08 5.77 -10.93
CA LEU A 132 5.86 4.50 -11.48
C LEU A 132 4.49 4.50 -11.90
N GLN A 133 4.28 4.73 -13.00
CA GLN A 133 3.11 4.78 -13.56
C GLN A 133 2.13 3.83 -13.26
N SER A 134 1.15 3.68 -13.96
CA SER A 134 0.04 2.83 -13.76
C SER A 134 -0.80 3.22 -12.61
N VAL A 135 -0.83 4.44 -12.27
CA VAL A 135 -1.72 4.93 -11.26
C VAL A 135 -3.01 5.33 -11.92
N LEU A 136 -4.12 4.81 -11.45
CA LEU A 136 -5.40 5.15 -11.94
C LEU A 136 -6.12 6.03 -10.97
N LEU A 137 -6.70 7.08 -11.48
CA LEU A 137 -7.53 7.93 -10.70
C LEU A 137 -8.91 7.39 -10.74
N ALA A 138 -9.43 7.17 -9.61
CA ALA A 138 -10.78 6.73 -9.44
C ALA A 138 -11.16 7.26 -8.12
N PRO A 139 -12.36 7.01 -7.62
CA PRO A 139 -12.63 7.41 -6.25
C PRO A 139 -11.59 6.87 -5.32
N THR A 140 -11.08 5.68 -5.60
CA THR A 140 -9.89 5.21 -4.94
C THR A 140 -8.82 5.17 -5.99
N LEU A 141 -7.68 5.65 -5.65
CA LEU A 141 -6.55 5.57 -6.53
C LEU A 141 -6.04 4.15 -6.50
N LYS A 142 -5.60 3.66 -7.61
CA LYS A 142 -5.23 2.27 -7.71
C LYS A 142 -3.91 2.13 -8.42
N ARG A 143 -3.00 1.39 -7.83
CA ARG A 143 -1.71 1.14 -8.42
C ARG A 143 -1.76 -0.04 -9.35
N LYS A 144 -1.08 0.09 -10.47
CA LYS A 144 -0.90 -1.00 -11.40
C LYS A 144 0.56 -1.17 -11.65
N THR A 145 0.96 -2.39 -11.93
CA THR A 145 2.36 -2.65 -12.18
C THR A 145 2.66 -2.99 -13.61
N SER A 146 1.66 -3.11 -14.40
CA SER A 146 1.84 -3.63 -15.74
C SER A 146 1.89 -2.58 -16.81
N GLU A 147 2.19 -1.43 -16.52
CA GLU A 147 2.23 -0.45 -17.58
C GLU A 147 3.52 -0.42 -18.27
#